data_313075cd3ac259258025b355bdbfa279
#
_entry.id   313075cd3ac259258025b355bdbfa279
#
_cell.length_a   1.000
_cell.length_b   1.000
_cell.length_c   1.000
_cell.angle_alpha   90.00
_cell.angle_beta   90.00
_cell.angle_gamma   90.00
#
_symmetry.space_group_name_H-M   'P 1'
#
loop_
_entity.id
_entity.type
_entity.pdbx_description
1 polymer ?
#
loop_
_entity_poly.entity_id
_entity_poly.type
_entity_poly.pdbx_seq_one_letter_code
_entity_poly.pdbx_strand_id
1 'polypeptide(L)'
;MAKKEKRPHHDGLFKYFLTQPETAREFLSLYLPEEIQSLCDLATLKLEPGSFVDEHLRQLHSDVLYSVETARGQGYIYCLIEHQSTPDPLMAWRLMYYAMLAMAAHLKKGHTELPLVAPLLFYHGEIRPYPYSNRWLDCFTLPEQAARLYRQAFPLVDVSVLSDEEILTHKGVALMELVQKHIRCRDMQEWLLQLVELLNAGYNTTEQRNVVLRYILLNGHTLDLSHFVHQLIEQSPEHETMLMTIAEQLEQKGLERGIKQGIEQGIEQGIEQGIEQGIVQGREEGRAEGKLETARALLRHGVSLDIIVTSTGLSRDKIEMLKH
;
A
#
# COMPACT_ATOMS: atom_id res chain seq x y z
N MET A 1 -12.99 57.50 14.32
CA MET A 1 -12.17 56.30 14.47
C MET A 1 -11.45 56.04 13.16
N ALA A 2 -10.17 56.41 13.06
CA ALA A 2 -9.38 56.22 11.83
C ALA A 2 -9.05 54.71 11.69
N LYS A 3 -9.42 54.10 10.56
CA LYS A 3 -8.96 52.78 10.17
C LYS A 3 -7.42 52.81 10.11
N LYS A 4 -6.75 52.09 11.03
CA LYS A 4 -5.33 51.80 10.91
C LYS A 4 -5.18 51.01 9.59
N GLU A 5 -4.63 51.63 8.54
CA GLU A 5 -4.11 50.95 7.39
C GLU A 5 -3.07 49.93 7.88
N LYS A 6 -3.36 48.63 7.69
CA LYS A 6 -2.35 47.59 7.87
C LYS A 6 -1.26 47.86 6.85
N ARG A 7 -0.07 48.29 7.32
CA ARG A 7 1.13 48.33 6.48
C ARG A 7 1.29 46.94 5.85
N PRO A 8 1.49 46.84 4.53
CA PRO A 8 1.73 45.54 3.91
C PRO A 8 2.96 44.93 4.59
N HIS A 9 2.79 43.75 5.17
CA HIS A 9 3.92 42.97 5.68
C HIS A 9 4.92 42.74 4.53
N HIS A 10 6.20 42.80 4.82
CA HIS A 10 7.27 42.56 3.83
C HIS A 10 7.04 41.26 3.05
N ASP A 11 6.49 40.23 3.68
CA ASP A 11 6.07 38.95 3.07
C ASP A 11 5.04 39.13 1.96
N GLY A 12 4.12 40.10 2.09
CA GLY A 12 3.09 40.35 1.09
C GLY A 12 3.63 40.90 -0.21
N LEU A 13 4.67 41.74 -0.17
CA LEU A 13 5.30 42.29 -1.36
C LEU A 13 6.02 41.18 -2.16
N PHE A 14 6.84 40.39 -1.47
CA PHE A 14 7.60 39.30 -2.09
C PHE A 14 6.67 38.28 -2.75
N LYS A 15 5.64 37.80 -2.04
CA LYS A 15 4.63 36.89 -2.58
C LYS A 15 3.90 37.48 -3.78
N TYR A 16 3.49 38.75 -3.70
CA TYR A 16 2.81 39.42 -4.80
C TYR A 16 3.62 39.38 -6.10
N PHE A 17 4.92 39.68 -6.03
CA PHE A 17 5.80 39.65 -7.18
C PHE A 17 6.05 38.22 -7.68
N LEU A 18 6.36 37.29 -6.79
CA LEU A 18 6.69 35.93 -7.17
C LEU A 18 5.47 35.04 -7.46
N THR A 19 4.26 35.52 -7.26
CA THR A 19 3.08 34.83 -7.80
C THR A 19 2.79 35.17 -9.26
N GLN A 20 3.48 36.17 -9.82
CA GLN A 20 3.39 36.51 -11.25
C GLN A 20 4.37 35.66 -12.06
N PRO A 21 3.92 34.85 -13.04
CA PRO A 21 4.76 33.91 -13.75
C PRO A 21 5.97 34.53 -14.44
N GLU A 22 5.82 35.72 -15.01
CA GLU A 22 6.91 36.44 -15.69
C GLU A 22 8.01 36.83 -14.71
N THR A 23 7.65 37.46 -13.59
CA THR A 23 8.58 37.87 -12.55
C THR A 23 9.28 36.65 -11.88
N ALA A 24 8.53 35.58 -11.65
CA ALA A 24 9.10 34.35 -11.12
C ALA A 24 10.12 33.73 -12.08
N ARG A 25 9.83 33.76 -13.38
CA ARG A 25 10.74 33.28 -14.44
C ARG A 25 12.02 34.10 -14.49
N GLU A 26 11.93 35.41 -14.47
CA GLU A 26 13.09 36.29 -14.38
C GLU A 26 13.91 36.03 -13.14
N PHE A 27 13.25 35.95 -11.99
CA PHE A 27 13.91 35.68 -10.70
C PHE A 27 14.67 34.35 -10.74
N LEU A 28 14.04 33.27 -11.21
CA LEU A 28 14.66 31.96 -11.28
C LEU A 28 15.80 31.91 -12.32
N SER A 29 15.67 32.64 -13.43
CA SER A 29 16.74 32.73 -14.42
C SER A 29 17.99 33.45 -13.89
N LEU A 30 17.85 34.31 -12.89
CA LEU A 30 18.96 35.05 -12.28
C LEU A 30 19.61 34.29 -11.13
N TYR A 31 18.82 33.58 -10.32
CA TYR A 31 19.28 33.06 -9.02
C TYR A 31 19.28 31.55 -8.90
N LEU A 32 18.64 30.80 -9.82
CA LEU A 32 18.74 29.35 -9.81
C LEU A 32 20.15 28.96 -10.32
N PRO A 33 20.83 27.99 -9.69
CA PRO A 33 22.14 27.54 -10.17
C PRO A 33 22.09 27.11 -11.64
N GLU A 34 23.12 27.47 -12.42
CA GLU A 34 23.20 27.20 -13.88
C GLU A 34 22.99 25.72 -14.20
N GLU A 35 23.53 24.82 -13.38
CA GLU A 35 23.37 23.38 -13.51
C GLU A 35 21.88 22.96 -13.46
N ILE A 36 21.11 23.62 -12.59
CA ILE A 36 19.66 23.35 -12.46
C ILE A 36 18.89 24.06 -13.57
N GLN A 37 19.27 25.31 -13.91
CA GLN A 37 18.63 26.04 -15.01
C GLN A 37 18.71 25.27 -16.34
N SER A 38 19.85 24.66 -16.62
CA SER A 38 20.07 23.88 -17.84
C SER A 38 19.14 22.64 -17.97
N LEU A 39 18.60 22.18 -16.85
CA LEU A 39 17.64 21.08 -16.81
C LEU A 39 16.19 21.53 -16.93
N CYS A 40 15.90 22.82 -16.69
CA CYS A 40 14.55 23.35 -16.60
C CYS A 40 14.08 23.98 -17.91
N ASP A 41 12.86 23.71 -18.31
CA ASP A 41 12.14 24.57 -19.25
C ASP A 41 11.33 25.62 -18.47
N LEU A 42 11.94 26.79 -18.22
CA LEU A 42 11.31 27.87 -17.46
C LEU A 42 10.05 28.43 -18.13
N ALA A 43 9.79 28.12 -19.40
CA ALA A 43 8.54 28.48 -20.06
C ALA A 43 7.34 27.70 -19.50
N THR A 44 7.58 26.52 -18.95
CA THR A 44 6.57 25.65 -18.33
C THR A 44 6.31 25.94 -16.86
N LEU A 45 6.94 26.99 -16.31
CA LEU A 45 6.85 27.33 -14.89
C LEU A 45 5.39 27.52 -14.45
N LYS A 46 4.99 26.79 -13.43
CA LYS A 46 3.63 26.79 -12.88
C LYS A 46 3.67 26.93 -11.37
N LEU A 47 2.93 27.93 -10.86
CA LEU A 47 2.75 28.10 -9.42
C LEU A 47 1.91 26.93 -8.88
N GLU A 48 2.44 26.21 -7.92
CA GLU A 48 1.70 25.16 -7.23
C GLU A 48 0.84 25.77 -6.12
N PRO A 49 -0.41 25.31 -5.94
CA PRO A 49 -1.27 25.80 -4.88
C PRO A 49 -0.69 25.44 -3.52
N GLY A 50 -0.89 26.30 -2.52
CA GLY A 50 -0.44 26.06 -1.14
C GLY A 50 -1.02 24.78 -0.49
N SER A 51 -2.03 24.15 -1.12
CA SER A 51 -2.56 22.83 -0.75
C SER A 51 -1.78 21.65 -1.37
N PHE A 52 -0.81 21.94 -2.23
CA PHE A 52 0.03 20.91 -2.85
C PHE A 52 0.87 20.16 -1.82
N VAL A 53 1.34 20.88 -0.84
CA VAL A 53 2.15 20.35 0.24
C VAL A 53 1.32 20.41 1.51
N ASP A 54 1.10 19.26 2.14
CA ASP A 54 0.28 18.94 3.30
C ASP A 54 -0.13 20.13 4.22
N GLU A 55 -1.22 19.97 4.97
CA GLU A 55 -1.77 20.95 5.93
C GLU A 55 -0.71 21.53 6.89
N HIS A 56 0.38 20.77 7.15
CA HIS A 56 1.53 21.22 7.93
C HIS A 56 2.35 22.32 7.27
N LEU A 57 2.44 22.37 5.92
CA LEU A 57 3.13 23.48 5.24
C LEU A 57 2.28 24.74 5.15
N ARG A 58 0.96 24.64 5.21
CA ARG A 58 0.09 25.83 5.36
C ARG A 58 0.37 26.60 6.65
N GLN A 59 0.82 25.91 7.69
CA GLN A 59 1.17 26.52 8.99
C GLN A 59 2.62 27.00 9.04
N LEU A 60 3.49 26.52 8.14
CA LEU A 60 4.94 26.76 8.20
C LEU A 60 5.44 27.80 7.18
N HIS A 61 4.53 28.54 6.50
CA HIS A 61 4.89 29.69 5.64
C HIS A 61 5.97 29.46 4.57
N SER A 62 5.93 28.34 3.83
CA SER A 62 6.69 28.29 2.56
C SER A 62 6.12 29.36 1.62
N ASP A 63 6.95 30.27 1.17
CA ASP A 63 6.44 31.44 0.48
C ASP A 63 5.91 31.13 -0.92
N VAL A 64 6.64 30.36 -1.72
CA VAL A 64 6.23 29.99 -3.09
C VAL A 64 6.83 28.67 -3.50
N LEU A 65 6.02 27.81 -4.13
CA LEU A 65 6.46 26.56 -4.74
C LEU A 65 6.06 26.54 -6.20
N TYR A 66 7.01 26.29 -7.07
CA TYR A 66 6.77 26.15 -8.51
C TYR A 66 7.10 24.75 -8.99
N SER A 67 6.29 24.23 -9.87
CA SER A 67 6.67 23.12 -10.71
C SER A 67 7.20 23.64 -12.06
N VAL A 68 8.17 22.92 -12.62
CA VAL A 68 8.76 23.21 -13.91
C VAL A 68 9.14 21.89 -14.57
N GLU A 69 8.86 21.76 -15.87
CA GLU A 69 9.24 20.58 -16.63
C GLU A 69 10.74 20.59 -16.96
N THR A 70 11.32 19.39 -17.09
CA THR A 70 12.72 19.27 -17.49
C THR A 70 12.84 19.04 -18.99
N ALA A 71 13.92 19.55 -19.60
CA ALA A 71 14.22 19.36 -21.01
C ALA A 71 14.43 17.88 -21.41
N ARG A 72 14.57 16.97 -20.44
CA ARG A 72 14.77 15.54 -20.65
C ARG A 72 13.50 14.68 -20.49
N GLY A 73 12.31 15.30 -20.46
CA GLY A 73 11.05 14.59 -20.44
C GLY A 73 10.48 14.36 -19.06
N GLN A 74 10.26 13.16 -18.61
CA GLN A 74 9.48 12.84 -17.41
C GLN A 74 10.16 13.28 -16.11
N GLY A 75 9.62 14.31 -15.47
CA GLY A 75 10.03 14.78 -14.14
C GLY A 75 9.78 16.28 -13.96
N TYR A 76 9.51 16.67 -12.73
CA TYR A 76 9.33 18.07 -12.33
C TYR A 76 10.49 18.50 -11.45
N ILE A 77 10.98 19.73 -11.64
CA ILE A 77 11.82 20.39 -10.66
C ILE A 77 10.94 21.34 -9.88
N TYR A 78 10.89 21.18 -8.58
CA TYR A 78 10.20 22.10 -7.70
C TYR A 78 11.18 23.15 -7.19
N CYS A 79 10.89 24.43 -7.44
CA CYS A 79 11.63 25.56 -6.90
C CYS A 79 10.90 26.04 -5.66
N LEU A 80 11.47 25.82 -4.50
CA LEU A 80 10.97 26.27 -3.21
C LEU A 80 11.72 27.53 -2.81
N ILE A 81 11.02 28.64 -2.70
CA ILE A 81 11.59 29.91 -2.32
C ILE A 81 11.06 30.31 -0.94
N GLU A 82 11.96 30.53 0.00
CA GLU A 82 11.65 30.99 1.34
C GLU A 82 12.17 32.42 1.53
N HIS A 83 11.25 33.30 1.91
CA HIS A 83 11.56 34.70 2.18
C HIS A 83 11.90 34.89 3.67
N GLN A 84 13.04 35.51 3.95
CA GLN A 84 13.52 35.64 5.31
C GLN A 84 14.07 37.03 5.63
N SER A 85 13.50 37.68 6.64
CA SER A 85 13.98 38.96 7.17
C SER A 85 14.78 38.82 8.48
N THR A 86 14.50 37.79 9.26
CA THR A 86 15.21 37.46 10.50
C THR A 86 16.02 36.19 10.29
N PRO A 87 17.34 36.19 10.56
CA PRO A 87 18.15 34.99 10.36
C PRO A 87 17.72 33.87 11.30
N ASP A 88 17.57 32.65 10.73
CA ASP A 88 17.26 31.44 11.46
C ASP A 88 18.42 30.47 11.34
N PRO A 89 19.05 30.00 12.43
CA PRO A 89 20.18 29.07 12.39
C PRO A 89 19.81 27.71 11.83
N LEU A 90 18.53 27.35 11.82
CA LEU A 90 18.03 26.08 11.26
C LEU A 90 17.38 26.25 9.88
N MET A 91 17.61 27.38 9.20
CA MET A 91 17.00 27.65 7.90
C MET A 91 17.35 26.60 6.86
N ALA A 92 18.59 26.16 6.79
CA ALA A 92 19.01 25.13 5.84
C ALA A 92 18.29 23.78 6.07
N TRP A 93 18.05 23.43 7.34
CA TRP A 93 17.20 22.29 7.69
C TRP A 93 15.75 22.50 7.27
N ARG A 94 15.18 23.69 7.52
CA ARG A 94 13.79 24.01 7.13
C ARG A 94 13.61 23.86 5.61
N LEU A 95 14.53 24.40 4.83
CA LEU A 95 14.52 24.26 3.38
C LEU A 95 14.56 22.80 2.93
N MET A 96 15.43 21.98 3.56
CA MET A 96 15.49 20.54 3.28
C MET A 96 14.20 19.83 3.66
N TYR A 97 13.62 20.15 4.82
CA TYR A 97 12.36 19.59 5.27
C TYR A 97 11.21 19.91 4.30
N TYR A 98 11.12 21.15 3.82
CA TYR A 98 10.11 21.54 2.82
C TYR A 98 10.33 20.85 1.48
N ALA A 99 11.57 20.66 1.07
CA ALA A 99 11.90 19.90 -0.12
C ALA A 99 11.42 18.44 0.00
N MET A 100 11.65 17.79 1.15
CA MET A 100 11.17 16.43 1.41
C MET A 100 9.64 16.35 1.38
N LEU A 101 8.93 17.35 1.93
CA LEU A 101 7.47 17.40 1.87
C LEU A 101 6.95 17.55 0.44
N ALA A 102 7.61 18.36 -0.40
CA ALA A 102 7.29 18.49 -1.81
C ALA A 102 7.51 17.18 -2.57
N MET A 103 8.61 16.46 -2.29
CA MET A 103 8.87 15.13 -2.83
C MET A 103 7.79 14.12 -2.41
N ALA A 104 7.41 14.12 -1.13
CA ALA A 104 6.36 13.24 -0.62
C ALA A 104 4.98 13.54 -1.26
N ALA A 105 4.65 14.81 -1.48
CA ALA A 105 3.42 15.22 -2.15
C ALA A 105 3.40 14.76 -3.62
N HIS A 106 4.55 14.80 -4.29
CA HIS A 106 4.69 14.29 -5.65
C HIS A 106 4.39 12.78 -5.73
N LEU A 107 4.97 11.98 -4.82
CA LEU A 107 4.69 10.53 -4.76
C LEU A 107 3.20 10.24 -4.46
N LYS A 108 2.55 11.02 -3.59
CA LYS A 108 1.12 10.89 -3.31
C LYS A 108 0.22 11.11 -4.53
N LYS A 109 0.69 11.83 -5.55
CA LYS A 109 -0.01 12.00 -6.83
C LYS A 109 0.12 10.80 -7.78
N GLY A 110 0.80 9.73 -7.35
CA GLY A 110 0.96 8.49 -8.11
C GLY A 110 2.25 8.40 -8.93
N HIS A 111 3.18 9.33 -8.76
CA HIS A 111 4.50 9.23 -9.37
C HIS A 111 5.35 8.18 -8.62
N THR A 112 6.23 7.50 -9.32
CA THR A 112 7.07 6.41 -8.78
C THR A 112 8.50 6.84 -8.47
N GLU A 113 8.90 8.03 -8.91
CA GLU A 113 10.24 8.58 -8.73
C GLU A 113 10.17 9.91 -7.98
N LEU A 114 11.24 10.25 -7.26
CA LEU A 114 11.33 11.53 -6.58
C LEU A 114 11.67 12.64 -7.57
N PRO A 115 10.99 13.80 -7.51
CA PRO A 115 11.35 14.96 -8.30
C PRO A 115 12.60 15.61 -7.70
N LEU A 116 13.36 16.33 -8.52
CA LEU A 116 14.33 17.27 -8.00
C LEU A 116 13.59 18.46 -7.38
N VAL A 117 14.00 18.86 -6.17
CA VAL A 117 13.51 20.06 -5.51
C VAL A 117 14.70 20.96 -5.26
N ALA A 118 14.69 22.17 -5.85
CA ALA A 118 15.72 23.18 -5.69
C ALA A 118 15.28 24.23 -4.67
N PRO A 119 15.67 24.10 -3.39
CA PRO A 119 15.35 25.11 -2.38
C PRO A 119 16.23 26.34 -2.57
N LEU A 120 15.62 27.52 -2.46
CA LEU A 120 16.27 28.80 -2.60
C LEU A 120 15.88 29.71 -1.43
N LEU A 121 16.86 30.30 -0.77
CA LEU A 121 16.66 31.27 0.30
C LEU A 121 16.82 32.69 -0.24
N PHE A 122 15.78 33.50 -0.12
CA PHE A 122 15.84 34.93 -0.37
C PHE A 122 15.92 35.67 0.98
N TYR A 123 17.09 36.24 1.28
CA TYR A 123 17.36 36.92 2.54
C TYR A 123 17.51 38.41 2.36
N HIS A 124 16.82 39.21 3.18
CA HIS A 124 16.90 40.68 3.17
C HIS A 124 17.02 41.28 4.59
N GLY A 125 17.55 40.51 5.55
CA GLY A 125 17.65 40.94 6.96
C GLY A 125 18.68 42.06 7.21
N GLU A 126 18.65 42.57 8.44
CA GLU A 126 19.55 43.64 8.88
C GLU A 126 20.98 43.16 9.12
N ILE A 127 21.14 41.88 9.55
CA ILE A 127 22.48 41.27 9.77
C ILE A 127 23.05 40.88 8.40
N ARG A 128 24.17 41.46 8.03
CA ARG A 128 24.78 41.29 6.69
C ARG A 128 26.25 40.91 6.81
N PRO A 129 26.72 39.93 6.06
CA PRO A 129 25.98 38.98 5.20
C PRO A 129 25.10 38.04 6.02
N TYR A 130 24.31 37.14 5.36
CA TYR A 130 23.56 36.09 6.05
C TYR A 130 24.51 35.30 6.97
N PRO A 131 24.18 35.16 8.26
CA PRO A 131 25.21 34.74 9.25
C PRO A 131 25.32 33.21 9.41
N TYR A 132 24.43 32.41 8.80
CA TYR A 132 24.40 30.97 9.00
C TYR A 132 24.75 30.20 7.73
N SER A 133 25.06 28.93 7.88
CA SER A 133 25.33 28.03 6.76
C SER A 133 24.05 27.71 5.97
N ASN A 134 24.16 27.64 4.64
CA ASN A 134 23.11 27.15 3.75
C ASN A 134 23.17 25.63 3.55
N ARG A 135 24.08 24.94 4.22
CA ARG A 135 24.21 23.49 4.17
C ARG A 135 23.45 22.87 5.33
N TRP A 136 22.40 22.10 5.04
CA TRP A 136 21.57 21.50 6.07
C TRP A 136 22.32 20.54 7.01
N LEU A 137 23.43 19.92 6.52
CA LEU A 137 24.28 19.05 7.32
C LEU A 137 25.04 19.82 8.42
N ASP A 138 25.24 21.12 8.25
CA ASP A 138 25.89 21.96 9.26
C ASP A 138 24.95 22.30 10.44
N CYS A 139 23.65 21.99 10.30
CA CYS A 139 22.66 22.12 11.39
C CYS A 139 22.77 21.01 12.47
N PHE A 140 23.52 19.94 12.20
CA PHE A 140 23.70 18.84 13.15
C PHE A 140 24.75 19.20 14.22
N THR A 141 24.60 18.62 15.41
CA THR A 141 25.58 18.70 16.48
C THR A 141 26.96 18.11 16.07
N LEU A 142 26.90 17.11 15.16
CA LEU A 142 28.07 16.41 14.62
C LEU A 142 28.01 16.43 13.07
N PRO A 143 28.38 17.56 12.42
CA PRO A 143 28.19 17.75 10.98
C PRO A 143 28.98 16.77 10.12
N GLU A 144 30.21 16.40 10.53
CA GLU A 144 31.02 15.44 9.77
C GLU A 144 30.40 14.04 9.77
N GLN A 145 29.87 13.59 10.91
CA GLN A 145 29.21 12.31 11.05
C GLN A 145 27.88 12.30 10.27
N ALA A 146 27.13 13.40 10.34
CA ALA A 146 25.93 13.57 9.52
C ALA A 146 26.27 13.51 8.03
N ALA A 147 27.37 14.12 7.60
CA ALA A 147 27.82 14.05 6.22
C ALA A 147 28.18 12.63 5.78
N ARG A 148 28.82 11.84 6.63
CA ARG A 148 29.10 10.42 6.36
C ARG A 148 27.83 9.59 6.24
N LEU A 149 26.83 9.84 7.12
CA LEU A 149 25.60 9.10 7.15
C LEU A 149 24.67 9.43 5.94
N TYR A 150 24.55 10.73 5.60
CA TYR A 150 23.53 11.17 4.63
C TYR A 150 24.05 11.39 3.20
N ARG A 151 25.36 11.28 2.95
CA ARG A 151 25.94 11.35 1.60
C ARG A 151 26.26 9.99 1.01
N GLN A 152 26.18 8.93 1.80
CA GLN A 152 26.48 7.57 1.39
C GLN A 152 25.20 6.72 1.39
N ALA A 153 25.31 5.51 0.85
CA ALA A 153 24.25 4.52 0.99
C ALA A 153 23.99 4.22 2.47
N PHE A 154 22.72 4.08 2.83
CA PHE A 154 22.35 3.64 4.18
C PHE A 154 22.84 2.22 4.44
N PRO A 155 23.26 1.90 5.70
CA PRO A 155 23.61 0.54 6.06
C PRO A 155 22.45 -0.41 5.77
N LEU A 156 22.73 -1.51 5.10
CA LEU A 156 21.79 -2.58 4.83
C LEU A 156 22.21 -3.81 5.60
N VAL A 157 21.31 -4.41 6.35
CA VAL A 157 21.43 -5.75 6.92
C VAL A 157 20.54 -6.67 6.11
N ASP A 158 21.16 -7.49 5.26
CA ASP A 158 20.45 -8.46 4.43
C ASP A 158 20.70 -9.87 4.98
N VAL A 159 19.77 -10.34 5.79
CA VAL A 159 19.86 -11.67 6.43
C VAL A 159 19.74 -12.81 5.39
N SER A 160 19.23 -12.55 4.21
CA SER A 160 19.03 -13.58 3.18
C SER A 160 20.33 -14.10 2.58
N VAL A 161 21.40 -13.34 2.67
CA VAL A 161 22.73 -13.68 2.13
C VAL A 161 23.72 -14.18 3.19
N LEU A 162 23.38 -14.10 4.47
CA LEU A 162 24.20 -14.64 5.55
C LEU A 162 24.15 -16.17 5.53
N SER A 163 25.27 -16.83 5.85
CA SER A 163 25.23 -18.30 6.06
C SER A 163 24.59 -18.63 7.43
N ASP A 164 24.03 -19.83 7.58
CA ASP A 164 23.48 -20.25 8.87
C ASP A 164 24.58 -20.36 9.93
N GLU A 165 25.76 -20.81 9.53
CA GLU A 165 26.94 -20.88 10.41
C GLU A 165 27.34 -19.50 10.93
N GLU A 166 27.27 -18.46 10.11
CA GLU A 166 27.51 -17.09 10.52
C GLU A 166 26.43 -16.62 11.50
N ILE A 167 25.15 -16.83 11.16
CA ILE A 167 24.02 -16.47 12.02
C ILE A 167 24.15 -17.11 13.41
N LEU A 168 24.49 -18.39 13.50
CA LEU A 168 24.66 -19.08 14.77
C LEU A 168 25.68 -18.42 15.70
N THR A 169 26.62 -17.66 15.17
CA THR A 169 27.60 -16.89 15.97
C THR A 169 27.03 -15.60 16.57
N HIS A 170 25.90 -15.09 16.12
CA HIS A 170 25.34 -13.78 16.48
C HIS A 170 24.60 -13.75 17.83
N LYS A 171 24.65 -14.83 18.61
CA LYS A 171 24.10 -14.90 19.98
C LYS A 171 22.62 -14.50 20.08
N GLY A 172 22.34 -13.42 20.81
CA GLY A 172 20.97 -13.00 21.13
C GLY A 172 20.10 -12.61 19.93
N VAL A 173 20.68 -12.21 18.78
CA VAL A 173 19.94 -11.89 17.56
C VAL A 173 19.83 -13.07 16.60
N ALA A 174 20.66 -14.09 16.76
CA ALA A 174 20.74 -15.25 15.87
C ALA A 174 19.39 -15.94 15.63
N LEU A 175 18.59 -16.12 16.70
CA LEU A 175 17.29 -16.77 16.61
C LEU A 175 16.32 -15.97 15.72
N MET A 176 16.31 -14.66 15.83
CA MET A 176 15.49 -13.78 14.97
C MET A 176 15.97 -13.83 13.51
N GLU A 177 17.27 -13.73 13.29
CA GLU A 177 17.87 -13.73 11.94
C GLU A 177 17.63 -15.05 11.22
N LEU A 178 17.83 -16.20 11.88
CA LEU A 178 17.56 -17.51 11.32
C LEU A 178 16.09 -17.64 10.88
N VAL A 179 15.17 -17.25 11.75
CA VAL A 179 13.75 -17.30 11.44
C VAL A 179 13.37 -16.38 10.30
N GLN A 180 13.85 -15.12 10.29
CA GLN A 180 13.57 -14.18 9.20
C GLN A 180 14.13 -14.65 7.86
N LYS A 181 15.29 -15.30 7.87
CA LYS A 181 15.88 -15.88 6.67
C LYS A 181 15.04 -17.03 6.11
N HIS A 182 14.61 -17.97 6.97
CA HIS A 182 14.02 -19.22 6.55
C HIS A 182 12.47 -19.28 6.61
N ILE A 183 11.79 -18.29 7.16
CA ILE A 183 10.32 -18.34 7.34
C ILE A 183 9.54 -18.54 6.03
N ARG A 184 10.14 -18.19 4.89
CA ARG A 184 9.55 -18.33 3.56
C ARG A 184 10.03 -19.58 2.81
N CYS A 185 10.85 -20.43 3.45
CA CYS A 185 11.26 -21.69 2.83
C CYS A 185 10.06 -22.63 2.67
N ARG A 186 10.22 -23.62 1.82
CA ARG A 186 9.15 -24.57 1.50
C ARG A 186 8.82 -25.50 2.66
N ASP A 187 9.83 -25.87 3.46
CA ASP A 187 9.65 -26.75 4.61
C ASP A 187 10.53 -26.30 5.79
N MET A 188 9.93 -26.01 6.91
CA MET A 188 10.61 -25.62 8.15
C MET A 188 11.50 -26.76 8.72
N GLN A 189 11.25 -27.98 8.29
CA GLN A 189 12.03 -29.15 8.68
C GLN A 189 13.51 -29.03 8.29
N GLU A 190 13.81 -28.29 7.21
CA GLU A 190 15.16 -28.14 6.67
C GLU A 190 16.13 -27.43 7.63
N TRP A 191 15.62 -26.59 8.52
CA TRP A 191 16.42 -25.80 9.48
C TRP A 191 16.04 -26.03 10.97
N LEU A 192 15.33 -27.11 11.23
CA LEU A 192 14.90 -27.48 12.59
C LEU A 192 16.07 -27.62 13.55
N LEU A 193 17.18 -28.22 13.12
CA LEU A 193 18.34 -28.44 13.98
C LEU A 193 18.97 -27.13 14.46
N GLN A 194 19.13 -26.15 13.56
CA GLN A 194 19.64 -24.81 13.88
C GLN A 194 18.68 -24.04 14.79
N LEU A 195 17.38 -24.18 14.56
CA LEU A 195 16.37 -23.60 15.43
C LEU A 195 16.47 -24.14 16.87
N VAL A 196 16.56 -25.45 17.02
CA VAL A 196 16.70 -26.11 18.33
C VAL A 196 17.99 -25.70 19.02
N GLU A 197 19.10 -25.63 18.31
CA GLU A 197 20.37 -25.17 18.80
C GLU A 197 20.26 -23.76 19.42
N LEU A 198 19.64 -22.82 18.72
CA LEU A 198 19.44 -21.45 19.18
C LEU A 198 18.43 -21.33 20.32
N LEU A 199 17.36 -22.11 20.31
CA LEU A 199 16.41 -22.14 21.42
C LEU A 199 17.07 -22.61 22.73
N ASN A 200 17.97 -23.61 22.64
CA ASN A 200 18.66 -24.18 23.79
C ASN A 200 19.93 -23.41 24.18
N ALA A 201 20.45 -22.51 23.35
CA ALA A 201 21.66 -21.74 23.60
C ALA A 201 21.56 -20.76 24.78
N GLY A 202 20.37 -20.47 25.26
CA GLY A 202 20.13 -19.63 26.44
C GLY A 202 20.37 -18.12 26.23
N TYR A 203 20.56 -17.67 24.99
CA TYR A 203 20.75 -16.25 24.65
C TYR A 203 19.46 -15.42 24.70
N ASN A 204 18.31 -16.07 24.59
CA ASN A 204 17.00 -15.42 24.50
C ASN A 204 16.17 -15.68 25.76
N THR A 205 15.33 -14.72 26.13
CA THR A 205 14.38 -14.90 27.24
C THR A 205 13.28 -15.89 26.83
N THR A 206 12.61 -16.48 27.81
CA THR A 206 11.47 -17.36 27.55
C THR A 206 10.38 -16.66 26.73
N GLU A 207 10.13 -15.38 27.00
CA GLU A 207 9.17 -14.58 26.22
C GLU A 207 9.58 -14.44 24.77
N GLN A 208 10.85 -14.11 24.48
CA GLN A 208 11.38 -14.02 23.12
C GLN A 208 11.25 -15.33 22.36
N ARG A 209 11.61 -16.45 23.00
CA ARG A 209 11.46 -17.80 22.43
C ARG A 209 10.01 -18.12 22.12
N ASN A 210 9.09 -17.82 23.04
CA ASN A 210 7.67 -18.04 22.85
C ASN A 210 7.10 -17.21 21.68
N VAL A 211 7.50 -15.95 21.55
CA VAL A 211 7.11 -15.09 20.42
C VAL A 211 7.60 -15.67 19.09
N VAL A 212 8.84 -16.12 19.04
CA VAL A 212 9.44 -16.73 17.84
C VAL A 212 8.72 -18.02 17.46
N LEU A 213 8.53 -18.94 18.41
CA LEU A 213 7.83 -20.20 18.16
C LEU A 213 6.41 -19.99 17.66
N ARG A 214 5.69 -19.04 18.28
CA ARG A 214 4.36 -18.66 17.81
C ARG A 214 4.39 -18.09 16.39
N TYR A 215 5.38 -17.26 16.07
CA TYR A 215 5.54 -16.68 14.74
C TYR A 215 5.81 -17.76 13.68
N ILE A 216 6.68 -18.72 13.97
CA ILE A 216 7.01 -19.85 13.10
C ILE A 216 5.75 -20.69 12.81
N LEU A 217 5.01 -21.09 13.85
CA LEU A 217 3.83 -21.92 13.69
C LEU A 217 2.68 -21.23 12.95
N LEU A 218 2.59 -19.89 13.02
CA LEU A 218 1.55 -19.12 12.33
C LEU A 218 1.90 -18.76 10.86
N ASN A 219 3.17 -18.61 10.53
CA ASN A 219 3.61 -18.04 9.25
C ASN A 219 4.52 -18.98 8.45
N GLY A 220 5.10 -19.98 9.09
CA GLY A 220 5.98 -20.94 8.42
C GLY A 220 5.20 -21.99 7.62
N HIS A 221 5.90 -22.67 6.75
CA HIS A 221 5.36 -23.78 5.96
C HIS A 221 6.09 -25.07 6.29
N THR A 222 5.34 -26.16 6.42
CA THR A 222 5.88 -27.51 6.54
C THR A 222 4.92 -28.50 5.91
N LEU A 223 5.47 -29.62 5.43
CA LEU A 223 4.69 -30.71 4.86
C LEU A 223 3.90 -31.47 5.96
N ASP A 224 4.47 -31.58 7.15
CA ASP A 224 3.86 -32.24 8.32
C ASP A 224 4.09 -31.41 9.58
N LEU A 225 3.08 -30.61 9.94
CA LEU A 225 3.13 -29.75 11.13
C LEU A 225 3.21 -30.57 12.43
N SER A 226 2.48 -31.69 12.49
CA SER A 226 2.44 -32.53 13.67
C SER A 226 3.80 -33.15 13.95
N HIS A 227 4.46 -33.64 12.91
CA HIS A 227 5.82 -34.18 12.98
C HIS A 227 6.84 -33.10 13.40
N PHE A 228 6.79 -31.94 12.79
CA PHE A 228 7.66 -30.79 13.13
C PHE A 228 7.51 -30.40 14.62
N VAL A 229 6.27 -30.22 15.09
CA VAL A 229 5.99 -29.87 16.49
C VAL A 229 6.47 -30.96 17.44
N HIS A 230 6.26 -32.25 17.11
CA HIS A 230 6.70 -33.38 17.93
C HIS A 230 8.22 -33.41 18.09
N GLN A 231 8.96 -33.27 17.00
CA GLN A 231 10.43 -33.21 17.02
C GLN A 231 10.95 -31.98 17.80
N LEU A 232 10.27 -30.84 17.68
CA LEU A 232 10.62 -29.63 18.41
C LEU A 232 10.44 -29.83 19.92
N ILE A 233 9.35 -30.48 20.36
CA ILE A 233 9.09 -30.83 21.75
C ILE A 233 10.12 -31.82 22.28
N GLU A 234 10.45 -32.87 21.54
CA GLU A 234 11.45 -33.86 21.94
C GLU A 234 12.82 -33.21 22.20
N GLN A 235 13.21 -32.22 21.42
CA GLN A 235 14.52 -31.56 21.51
C GLN A 235 14.50 -30.30 22.41
N SER A 236 13.33 -29.77 22.74
CA SER A 236 13.14 -28.61 23.62
C SER A 236 11.89 -28.76 24.49
N PRO A 237 11.89 -29.70 25.47
CA PRO A 237 10.71 -30.04 26.25
C PRO A 237 10.14 -28.89 27.08
N GLU A 238 10.94 -27.89 27.41
CA GLU A 238 10.50 -26.70 28.15
C GLU A 238 9.42 -25.88 27.43
N HIS A 239 9.24 -26.06 26.10
CA HIS A 239 8.25 -25.39 25.27
C HIS A 239 7.01 -26.23 24.95
N GLU A 240 6.92 -27.49 25.46
CA GLU A 240 5.84 -28.45 25.16
C GLU A 240 4.45 -27.86 25.35
N THR A 241 4.15 -27.34 26.53
CA THR A 241 2.81 -26.79 26.84
C THR A 241 2.38 -25.69 25.89
N MET A 242 3.31 -24.80 25.53
CA MET A 242 3.03 -23.69 24.64
C MET A 242 2.85 -24.17 23.20
N LEU A 243 3.73 -25.06 22.72
CA LEU A 243 3.67 -25.62 21.37
C LEU A 243 2.38 -26.40 21.14
N MET A 244 1.98 -27.25 22.10
CA MET A 244 0.72 -27.98 22.06
C MET A 244 -0.48 -27.04 21.99
N THR A 245 -0.53 -26.02 22.87
CA THR A 245 -1.62 -25.04 22.87
C THR A 245 -1.75 -24.31 21.52
N ILE A 246 -0.64 -23.93 20.89
CA ILE A 246 -0.67 -23.26 19.58
C ILE A 246 -1.09 -24.24 18.49
N ALA A 247 -0.58 -25.47 18.50
CA ALA A 247 -0.95 -26.51 17.52
C ALA A 247 -2.45 -26.80 17.57
N GLU A 248 -3.03 -26.98 18.76
CA GLU A 248 -4.48 -27.18 18.96
C GLU A 248 -5.30 -25.99 18.42
N GLN A 249 -4.87 -24.75 18.70
CA GLN A 249 -5.54 -23.55 18.18
C GLN A 249 -5.49 -23.47 16.65
N LEU A 250 -4.38 -23.88 16.03
CA LEU A 250 -4.24 -23.89 14.58
C LEU A 250 -5.12 -24.95 13.93
N GLU A 251 -5.17 -26.15 14.52
CA GLU A 251 -6.04 -27.24 14.07
C GLU A 251 -7.52 -26.84 14.15
N GLN A 252 -7.95 -26.26 15.26
CA GLN A 252 -9.31 -25.76 15.42
C GLN A 252 -9.67 -24.68 14.38
N LYS A 253 -8.79 -23.71 14.15
CA LYS A 253 -8.99 -22.70 13.12
C LYS A 253 -9.01 -23.28 11.71
N GLY A 254 -8.18 -24.29 11.44
CA GLY A 254 -8.19 -25.02 10.18
C GLY A 254 -9.54 -25.72 9.94
N LEU A 255 -10.06 -26.39 10.97
CA LEU A 255 -11.37 -27.05 10.95
C LEU A 255 -12.50 -26.05 10.72
N GLU A 256 -12.52 -24.93 11.45
CA GLU A 256 -13.53 -23.87 11.27
C GLU A 256 -13.51 -23.28 9.84
N ARG A 257 -12.33 -23.03 9.27
CA ARG A 257 -12.20 -22.57 7.89
C ARG A 257 -12.69 -23.60 6.89
N GLY A 258 -12.32 -24.87 7.09
CA GLY A 258 -12.77 -25.97 6.22
C GLY A 258 -14.28 -26.12 6.24
N ILE A 259 -14.92 -26.07 7.42
CA ILE A 259 -16.39 -26.09 7.55
C ILE A 259 -17.02 -24.90 6.82
N LYS A 260 -16.51 -23.68 7.03
CA LYS A 260 -17.04 -22.49 6.38
C LYS A 260 -16.95 -22.58 4.85
N GLN A 261 -15.80 -22.98 4.32
CA GLN A 261 -15.60 -23.16 2.89
C GLN A 261 -16.51 -24.26 2.31
N GLY A 262 -16.65 -25.38 3.04
CA GLY A 262 -17.55 -26.46 2.65
C GLY A 262 -19.02 -26.01 2.59
N ILE A 263 -19.47 -25.22 3.57
CA ILE A 263 -20.82 -24.63 3.56
C ILE A 263 -21.01 -23.67 2.39
N GLU A 264 -20.07 -22.75 2.14
CA GLU A 264 -20.14 -21.81 1.02
C GLU A 264 -20.22 -22.53 -0.34
N GLN A 265 -19.36 -23.52 -0.56
CA GLN A 265 -19.37 -24.35 -1.78
C GLN A 265 -20.66 -25.17 -1.90
N GLY A 266 -21.15 -25.76 -0.79
CA GLY A 266 -22.40 -26.50 -0.79
C GLY A 266 -23.62 -25.65 -1.12
N ILE A 267 -23.67 -24.41 -0.62
CA ILE A 267 -24.72 -23.45 -0.94
C ILE A 267 -24.67 -23.06 -2.42
N GLU A 268 -23.49 -22.74 -2.94
CA GLU A 268 -23.31 -22.35 -4.34
C GLU A 268 -23.75 -23.47 -5.30
N GLN A 269 -23.28 -24.69 -5.07
CA GLN A 269 -23.69 -25.87 -5.84
C GLN A 269 -25.20 -26.17 -5.73
N GLY A 270 -25.75 -26.02 -4.51
CA GLY A 270 -27.20 -26.24 -4.29
C GLY A 270 -28.06 -25.22 -5.02
N ILE A 271 -27.65 -23.95 -5.05
CA ILE A 271 -28.34 -22.90 -5.80
C ILE A 271 -28.27 -23.18 -7.31
N GLU A 272 -27.11 -23.52 -7.83
CA GLU A 272 -26.91 -23.81 -9.26
C GLU A 272 -27.79 -24.98 -9.71
N GLN A 273 -27.75 -26.09 -8.97
CA GLN A 273 -28.59 -27.26 -9.24
C GLN A 273 -30.09 -26.95 -9.12
N GLY A 274 -30.48 -26.16 -8.10
CA GLY A 274 -31.86 -25.75 -7.90
C GLY A 274 -32.39 -24.87 -9.05
N ILE A 275 -31.58 -23.93 -9.53
CA ILE A 275 -31.91 -23.10 -10.68
C ILE A 275 -32.05 -23.95 -11.94
N GLU A 276 -31.12 -24.85 -12.22
CA GLU A 276 -31.16 -25.72 -13.40
C GLU A 276 -32.40 -26.61 -13.39
N GLN A 277 -32.68 -27.27 -12.27
CA GLN A 277 -33.91 -28.09 -12.12
C GLN A 277 -35.20 -27.27 -12.26
N GLY A 278 -35.23 -26.08 -11.65
CA GLY A 278 -36.36 -25.17 -11.73
C GLY A 278 -36.63 -24.68 -13.15
N ILE A 279 -35.58 -24.37 -13.91
CA ILE A 279 -35.72 -23.98 -15.34
C ILE A 279 -36.26 -25.14 -16.18
N VAL A 280 -35.73 -26.35 -15.99
CA VAL A 280 -36.20 -27.54 -16.74
C VAL A 280 -37.65 -27.82 -16.43
N GLN A 281 -38.00 -27.88 -15.15
CA GLN A 281 -39.41 -28.16 -14.72
C GLN A 281 -40.38 -27.07 -15.19
N GLY A 282 -40.04 -25.79 -14.98
CA GLY A 282 -40.90 -24.67 -15.43
C GLY A 282 -41.08 -24.63 -16.95
N ARG A 283 -40.05 -25.05 -17.72
CA ARG A 283 -40.15 -25.15 -19.17
C ARG A 283 -41.07 -26.29 -19.61
N GLU A 284 -41.03 -27.43 -18.93
CA GLU A 284 -41.91 -28.57 -19.21
C GLU A 284 -43.38 -28.28 -18.85
N GLU A 285 -43.61 -27.70 -17.66
CA GLU A 285 -44.91 -27.28 -17.19
C GLU A 285 -45.53 -26.22 -18.12
N GLY A 286 -44.78 -25.15 -18.42
CA GLY A 286 -45.26 -24.09 -19.32
C GLY A 286 -45.52 -24.60 -20.74
N ARG A 287 -44.77 -25.58 -21.23
CA ARG A 287 -45.03 -26.22 -22.54
C ARG A 287 -46.30 -27.08 -22.51
N ALA A 288 -46.54 -27.77 -21.39
CA ALA A 288 -47.74 -28.57 -21.21
C ALA A 288 -49.02 -27.70 -21.12
N GLU A 289 -48.95 -26.60 -20.32
CA GLU A 289 -50.03 -25.62 -20.21
C GLU A 289 -50.33 -24.92 -21.54
N GLY A 290 -49.29 -24.47 -22.24
CA GLY A 290 -49.45 -23.83 -23.57
C GLY A 290 -50.13 -24.75 -24.61
N LYS A 291 -49.83 -26.05 -24.58
CA LYS A 291 -50.52 -27.04 -25.42
C LYS A 291 -52.00 -27.18 -25.07
N LEU A 292 -52.33 -27.18 -23.77
CA LEU A 292 -53.73 -27.26 -23.31
C LEU A 292 -54.53 -26.01 -23.66
N GLU A 293 -53.88 -24.81 -23.47
CA GLU A 293 -54.49 -23.54 -23.85
C GLU A 293 -54.76 -23.46 -25.36
N THR A 294 -53.77 -23.84 -26.16
CA THR A 294 -53.93 -23.93 -27.64
C THR A 294 -55.03 -24.86 -28.03
N ALA A 295 -55.10 -26.06 -27.41
CA ALA A 295 -56.16 -27.00 -27.69
C ALA A 295 -57.54 -26.45 -27.33
N ARG A 296 -57.72 -25.77 -26.20
CA ARG A 296 -58.94 -25.09 -25.78
C ARG A 296 -59.40 -23.99 -26.77
N ALA A 297 -58.39 -23.19 -27.22
CA ALA A 297 -58.65 -22.13 -28.19
C ALA A 297 -59.18 -22.73 -29.54
N LEU A 298 -58.50 -23.75 -30.06
CA LEU A 298 -58.84 -24.41 -31.30
C LEU A 298 -60.25 -25.10 -31.21
N LEU A 299 -60.60 -25.71 -30.06
CA LEU A 299 -61.90 -26.26 -29.80
C LEU A 299 -63.01 -25.19 -29.86
N ARG A 300 -62.79 -24.03 -29.27
CA ARG A 300 -63.72 -22.89 -29.31
C ARG A 300 -63.96 -22.35 -30.70
N HIS A 301 -63.02 -22.47 -31.57
CA HIS A 301 -63.08 -22.06 -32.98
C HIS A 301 -63.60 -23.16 -33.90
N GLY A 302 -64.07 -24.31 -33.36
CA GLY A 302 -64.72 -25.39 -34.14
C GLY A 302 -63.77 -26.21 -35.02
N VAL A 303 -62.45 -26.18 -34.70
CA VAL A 303 -61.43 -26.96 -35.43
C VAL A 303 -61.64 -28.45 -35.16
N SER A 304 -61.46 -29.30 -36.16
CA SER A 304 -61.63 -30.74 -36.02
C SER A 304 -60.56 -31.36 -35.03
N LEU A 305 -61.00 -32.37 -34.27
CA LEU A 305 -60.18 -33.05 -33.27
C LEU A 305 -58.88 -33.56 -33.86
N ASP A 306 -58.87 -34.09 -35.07
CA ASP A 306 -57.66 -34.63 -35.70
C ASP A 306 -56.59 -33.54 -35.98
N ILE A 307 -57.02 -32.35 -36.34
CA ILE A 307 -56.13 -31.21 -36.52
C ILE A 307 -55.56 -30.75 -35.16
N ILE A 308 -56.41 -30.74 -34.10
CA ILE A 308 -55.94 -30.34 -32.75
C ILE A 308 -54.95 -31.35 -32.20
N VAL A 309 -55.13 -32.64 -32.37
CA VAL A 309 -54.19 -33.71 -32.01
C VAL A 309 -52.85 -33.49 -32.71
N THR A 310 -52.89 -33.27 -34.03
CA THR A 310 -51.70 -33.10 -34.83
C THR A 310 -50.90 -31.83 -34.45
N SER A 311 -51.65 -30.74 -34.17
CA SER A 311 -51.04 -29.42 -33.88
C SER A 311 -50.45 -29.32 -32.46
N THR A 312 -51.09 -29.96 -31.45
CA THR A 312 -50.70 -29.87 -30.05
C THR A 312 -49.91 -31.06 -29.55
N GLY A 313 -50.02 -32.22 -30.22
CA GLY A 313 -49.46 -33.50 -29.79
C GLY A 313 -50.14 -34.06 -28.52
N LEU A 314 -51.36 -33.56 -28.16
CA LEU A 314 -52.12 -34.09 -27.06
C LEU A 314 -52.92 -35.29 -27.53
N SER A 315 -53.20 -36.28 -26.65
CA SER A 315 -54.06 -37.42 -26.98
C SER A 315 -55.48 -36.97 -27.18
N ARG A 316 -56.22 -37.70 -28.02
CA ARG A 316 -57.63 -37.42 -28.34
C ARG A 316 -58.53 -37.40 -27.10
N ASP A 317 -58.32 -38.31 -26.15
CA ASP A 317 -59.01 -38.38 -24.87
C ASP A 317 -58.78 -37.12 -24.00
N LYS A 318 -57.51 -36.62 -23.94
CA LYS A 318 -57.21 -35.38 -23.24
C LYS A 318 -57.90 -34.16 -23.86
N ILE A 319 -58.02 -34.12 -25.18
CA ILE A 319 -58.72 -33.01 -25.88
C ILE A 319 -60.21 -33.09 -25.67
N GLU A 320 -60.81 -34.30 -25.66
CA GLU A 320 -62.21 -34.50 -25.40
C GLU A 320 -62.62 -34.09 -23.97
N MET A 321 -61.79 -34.34 -22.97
CA MET A 321 -61.98 -33.84 -21.60
C MET A 321 -61.93 -32.29 -21.47
N LEU A 322 -61.34 -31.58 -22.40
CA LEU A 322 -61.29 -30.09 -22.40
C LEU A 322 -62.64 -29.50 -22.99
N LYS A 323 -63.60 -30.28 -23.48
CA LYS A 323 -64.87 -29.81 -24.00
C LYS A 323 -65.94 -29.55 -22.90
N HIS A 324 -65.65 -30.05 -21.71
CA HIS A 324 -66.45 -29.87 -20.50
C HIS A 324 -65.74 -28.96 -19.52
#